data_456eea2fcbdf11e9771e680f1e2fcc8d
#
_entry.id   456eea2fcbdf11e9771e680f1e2fcc8d
#
_cell.length_a   1.000
_cell.length_b   1.000
_cell.length_c   1.000
_cell.angle_alpha   90.00
_cell.angle_beta   90.00
_cell.angle_gamma   90.00
#
_symmetry.space_group_name_H-M   'P 1'
#
loop_
_entity.id
_entity.type
_entity.pdbx_description
1 polymer ?
#
loop_
_entity_poly.entity_id
_entity_poly.type
_entity_poly.pdbx_seq_one_letter_code
_entity_poly.pdbx_strand_id
1 'polypeptide(L)'
;VPDIPVVYRRRRVGGDVPGTVRLRRRAGGDVALSVRRPTTPVTPAGEDAVERFLAARPFYIAHRMGGTEYPEFTQQGLEASLRAGFKALEVSVRRCASGEFVAIHDWKTTRTVPGTDYQIWNTPWSTLSKLRQASGPFLRLSDIVERIPDDVVLAIDHKTTSSQDQRNPGDLASEDQLFDYLDTAFGGHPERRVIWKIFAKGTSAARAKARGYRTMAMLYPSEVAAADLSQWDVIGMEWSAGADVWNALLASGRPTIAHIIVNEAQAQQALAKGATGLMASYPSRVHP
;
A
#
# COMPACT_ATOMS: atom_id res chain seq x y z
N VAL A 1 13.59 35.33 -17.68
CA VAL A 1 14.51 34.88 -16.60
C VAL A 1 14.92 33.47 -16.99
N PRO A 2 16.20 33.19 -17.25
CA PRO A 2 16.64 31.87 -17.67
C PRO A 2 16.63 30.87 -16.50
N ASP A 3 16.21 29.66 -16.78
CA ASP A 3 16.20 28.50 -15.88
C ASP A 3 17.62 28.16 -15.40
N ILE A 4 17.75 27.97 -14.10
CA ILE A 4 19.01 27.58 -13.47
C ILE A 4 18.96 26.08 -13.20
N PRO A 5 19.88 25.27 -13.75
CA PRO A 5 19.96 23.85 -13.46
C PRO A 5 20.43 23.60 -12.02
N VAL A 6 19.67 22.78 -11.28
CA VAL A 6 20.03 22.32 -9.95
C VAL A 6 20.92 21.08 -10.07
N VAL A 7 22.17 21.18 -9.69
CA VAL A 7 23.11 20.05 -9.67
C VAL A 7 23.17 19.47 -8.27
N TYR A 8 22.68 18.23 -8.09
CA TYR A 8 22.86 17.46 -6.86
C TYR A 8 24.20 16.74 -6.85
N ARG A 9 25.11 17.08 -5.94
CA ARG A 9 26.26 16.24 -5.61
C ARG A 9 26.03 15.51 -4.31
N ARG A 10 25.93 14.16 -4.36
CA ARG A 10 26.00 13.31 -3.18
C ARG A 10 27.45 13.22 -2.69
N ARG A 11 27.72 13.55 -1.43
CA ARG A 11 28.89 13.08 -0.68
C ARG A 11 28.41 12.05 0.34
N ARG A 12 28.95 10.84 0.30
CA ARG A 12 28.88 9.90 1.39
C ARG A 12 29.81 10.40 2.50
N VAL A 13 29.26 10.64 3.68
CA VAL A 13 30.02 10.72 4.93
C VAL A 13 29.18 10.02 5.99
N GLY A 14 29.73 8.99 6.61
CA GLY A 14 29.12 8.33 7.77
C GLY A 14 29.26 9.24 9.00
N GLY A 15 28.22 9.21 9.83
CA GLY A 15 28.16 9.93 11.11
C GLY A 15 27.04 10.98 11.14
N ASP A 16 26.20 10.91 12.18
CA ASP A 16 25.12 11.84 12.46
C ASP A 16 25.64 13.25 12.65
N VAL A 17 25.40 14.11 11.66
CA VAL A 17 25.55 15.57 11.79
C VAL A 17 24.33 16.23 11.14
N PRO A 18 23.65 17.21 11.81
CA PRO A 18 22.56 17.96 11.20
C PRO A 18 23.07 18.70 9.95
N GLY A 19 22.58 18.30 8.78
CA GLY A 19 23.02 18.89 7.53
C GLY A 19 22.46 20.30 7.32
N THR A 20 23.33 21.30 7.32
CA THR A 20 22.99 22.65 6.87
C THR A 20 23.21 22.74 5.36
N VAL A 21 22.15 22.96 4.59
CA VAL A 21 22.27 23.23 3.14
C VAL A 21 22.51 24.74 2.95
N ARG A 22 23.69 25.09 2.43
CA ARG A 22 23.99 26.48 2.03
C ARG A 22 23.69 26.66 0.55
N LEU A 23 22.75 27.53 0.26
CA LEU A 23 22.51 28.00 -1.11
C LEU A 23 23.27 29.31 -1.34
N ARG A 24 24.21 29.32 -2.29
CA ARG A 24 24.87 30.56 -2.72
C ARG A 24 24.06 31.24 -3.84
N ARG A 25 23.57 32.42 -3.59
CA ARG A 25 23.12 33.33 -4.65
C ARG A 25 24.31 34.14 -5.19
N ARG A 26 24.40 34.27 -6.50
CA ARG A 26 25.25 35.33 -7.11
C ARG A 26 24.57 36.69 -6.85
N ALA A 27 25.14 37.41 -5.97
CA ALA A 27 24.95 38.78 -5.49
C ALA A 27 24.46 38.79 -4.03
N GLY A 28 25.44 38.85 -3.10
CA GLY A 28 25.33 39.46 -1.78
C GLY A 28 24.35 38.85 -0.79
N GLY A 29 24.81 37.83 -0.04
CA GLY A 29 24.16 37.40 1.20
C GLY A 29 23.81 35.90 1.22
N ASP A 30 24.45 35.15 2.11
CA ASP A 30 24.09 33.78 2.44
C ASP A 30 22.82 33.74 3.30
N VAL A 31 21.73 33.16 2.81
CA VAL A 31 20.55 32.86 3.60
C VAL A 31 20.64 31.42 4.08
N ALA A 32 20.80 31.22 5.37
CA ALA A 32 20.72 29.91 6.00
C ALA A 32 19.26 29.51 6.19
N LEU A 33 18.74 28.61 5.36
CA LEU A 33 17.47 27.94 5.60
C LEU A 33 17.74 26.70 6.48
N SER A 34 17.39 26.81 7.75
CA SER A 34 17.34 25.67 8.67
C SER A 34 16.05 24.91 8.39
N VAL A 35 16.12 23.85 7.61
CA VAL A 35 15.02 22.88 7.51
C VAL A 35 15.09 22.01 8.77
N ARG A 36 14.31 22.34 9.79
CA ARG A 36 14.03 21.41 10.87
C ARG A 36 13.22 20.26 10.27
N ARG A 37 13.84 19.09 10.04
CA ARG A 37 13.09 17.86 9.98
C ARG A 37 12.34 17.73 11.30
N PRO A 38 11.05 17.36 11.32
CA PRO A 38 10.42 16.89 12.53
C PRO A 38 11.28 15.73 13.02
N THR A 39 11.82 15.82 14.23
CA THR A 39 12.40 14.68 14.92
C THR A 39 11.26 13.79 15.38
N THR A 40 10.70 13.01 14.47
CA THR A 40 9.99 11.80 14.85
C THR A 40 11.01 10.94 15.61
N PRO A 41 10.65 10.35 16.76
CA PRO A 41 11.53 9.39 17.42
C PRO A 41 11.89 8.34 16.36
N VAL A 42 13.19 8.22 16.08
CA VAL A 42 13.70 7.11 15.27
C VAL A 42 13.33 5.87 16.06
N THR A 43 12.34 5.13 15.60
CA THR A 43 12.04 3.80 16.12
C THR A 43 13.36 3.04 16.08
N PRO A 44 13.78 2.39 17.16
CA PRO A 44 15.06 1.68 17.17
C PRO A 44 15.15 0.80 15.93
N ALA A 45 16.26 0.86 15.23
CA ALA A 45 16.52 0.01 14.08
C ALA A 45 16.38 -1.45 14.53
N GLY A 46 15.23 -2.08 14.26
CA GLY A 46 14.98 -3.46 14.69
C GLY A 46 13.53 -3.90 14.80
N GLU A 47 12.57 -3.01 14.99
CA GLU A 47 11.19 -3.47 15.14
C GLU A 47 10.47 -3.64 13.79
N ASP A 48 10.10 -4.90 13.52
CA ASP A 48 9.31 -5.29 12.37
C ASP A 48 7.85 -4.86 12.55
N ALA A 49 7.43 -3.81 11.83
CA ALA A 49 6.07 -3.30 11.92
C ALA A 49 5.03 -4.32 11.40
N VAL A 50 5.42 -5.14 10.43
CA VAL A 50 4.56 -6.21 9.87
C VAL A 50 4.31 -7.27 10.93
N GLU A 51 5.35 -7.74 11.64
CA GLU A 51 5.18 -8.76 12.68
C GLU A 51 4.35 -8.24 13.85
N ARG A 52 4.58 -7.00 14.31
CA ARG A 52 3.73 -6.37 15.35
C ARG A 52 2.29 -6.26 14.90
N PHE A 53 2.07 -5.81 13.67
CA PHE A 53 0.74 -5.68 13.10
C PHE A 53 0.03 -7.03 13.05
N LEU A 54 0.68 -8.07 12.55
CA LEU A 54 0.12 -9.42 12.46
C LEU A 54 -0.03 -10.12 13.81
N ALA A 55 0.63 -9.66 14.86
CA ALA A 55 0.46 -10.17 16.23
C ALA A 55 -0.79 -9.60 16.93
N ALA A 56 -1.30 -8.44 16.52
CA ALA A 56 -2.52 -7.87 17.06
C ALA A 56 -3.73 -8.76 16.75
N ARG A 57 -4.73 -8.79 17.68
CA ARG A 57 -5.96 -9.57 17.49
C ARG A 57 -7.18 -8.78 17.99
N PRO A 58 -8.12 -8.46 17.13
CA PRO A 58 -8.00 -8.49 15.68
C PRO A 58 -7.05 -7.42 15.15
N PHE A 59 -6.42 -7.66 13.99
CA PHE A 59 -5.70 -6.62 13.26
C PHE A 59 -6.60 -5.98 12.19
N TYR A 60 -6.34 -4.70 11.85
CA TYR A 60 -7.21 -3.94 10.94
C TYR A 60 -6.42 -3.36 9.76
N ILE A 61 -6.90 -3.62 8.53
CA ILE A 61 -6.39 -3.00 7.30
C ILE A 61 -7.44 -2.02 6.77
N ALA A 62 -7.07 -0.78 6.48
CA ALA A 62 -7.94 0.15 5.78
C ALA A 62 -7.99 -0.21 4.29
N HIS A 63 -9.09 -0.82 3.82
CA HIS A 63 -9.31 -1.19 2.44
C HIS A 63 -9.34 0.05 1.55
N ARG A 64 -8.48 0.09 0.54
CA ARG A 64 -8.29 1.24 -0.37
C ARG A 64 -8.18 2.57 0.40
N MET A 65 -7.50 2.54 1.57
CA MET A 65 -7.35 3.69 2.46
C MET A 65 -8.71 4.31 2.89
N GLY A 66 -9.71 3.47 3.20
CA GLY A 66 -11.06 3.92 3.56
C GLY A 66 -11.99 4.16 2.37
N GLY A 67 -11.78 3.44 1.28
CA GLY A 67 -12.35 3.68 -0.05
C GLY A 67 -13.85 3.50 -0.24
N THR A 68 -14.64 3.21 0.80
CA THR A 68 -16.12 3.29 0.75
C THR A 68 -16.63 4.59 1.35
N GLU A 69 -16.01 5.04 2.44
CA GLU A 69 -16.38 6.31 3.09
C GLU A 69 -15.78 7.51 2.36
N TYR A 70 -14.57 7.36 1.85
CA TYR A 70 -13.84 8.38 1.09
C TYR A 70 -13.57 7.88 -0.33
N PRO A 71 -13.35 8.76 -1.30
CA PRO A 71 -12.81 8.34 -2.58
C PRO A 71 -11.48 7.59 -2.38
N GLU A 72 -11.37 6.43 -3.03
CA GLU A 72 -10.26 5.49 -2.82
C GLU A 72 -8.89 6.12 -3.12
N PHE A 73 -7.90 5.78 -2.32
CA PHE A 73 -6.51 6.20 -2.47
C PHE A 73 -6.30 7.71 -2.52
N THR A 74 -7.12 8.48 -1.81
CA THR A 74 -6.97 9.94 -1.70
C THR A 74 -6.27 10.33 -0.40
N GLN A 75 -5.72 11.53 -0.37
CA GLN A 75 -5.13 12.09 0.85
C GLN A 75 -6.16 12.13 1.99
N GLN A 76 -7.41 12.45 1.70
CA GLN A 76 -8.48 12.49 2.69
C GLN A 76 -8.72 11.11 3.33
N GLY A 77 -8.78 10.04 2.51
CA GLY A 77 -8.93 8.68 3.00
C GLY A 77 -7.72 8.22 3.81
N LEU A 78 -6.50 8.52 3.33
CA LEU A 78 -5.25 8.26 4.05
C LEU A 78 -5.27 8.87 5.46
N GLU A 79 -5.50 10.19 5.54
CA GLU A 79 -5.51 10.91 6.82
C GLU A 79 -6.63 10.44 7.76
N ALA A 80 -7.82 10.15 7.21
CA ALA A 80 -8.93 9.63 8.00
C ALA A 80 -8.62 8.25 8.58
N SER A 81 -8.05 7.34 7.78
CA SER A 81 -7.64 6.01 8.24
C SER A 81 -6.56 6.08 9.33
N LEU A 82 -5.56 6.94 9.14
CA LEU A 82 -4.51 7.16 10.17
C LEU A 82 -5.09 7.74 11.47
N ARG A 83 -6.00 8.72 11.39
CA ARG A 83 -6.68 9.29 12.56
C ARG A 83 -7.57 8.27 13.28
N ALA A 84 -8.17 7.35 12.54
CA ALA A 84 -8.96 6.25 13.10
C ALA A 84 -8.11 5.14 13.75
N GLY A 85 -6.77 5.25 13.71
CA GLY A 85 -5.84 4.34 14.39
C GLY A 85 -5.36 3.17 13.55
N PHE A 86 -5.70 3.10 12.26
CA PHE A 86 -5.21 2.01 11.40
C PHE A 86 -3.70 1.98 11.34
N LYS A 87 -3.13 0.80 11.57
CA LYS A 87 -1.71 0.50 11.44
C LYS A 87 -1.36 -0.25 10.16
N ALA A 88 -2.35 -0.50 9.30
CA ALA A 88 -2.13 -1.02 7.96
C ALA A 88 -3.12 -0.39 6.96
N LEU A 89 -2.59 -0.08 5.78
CA LEU A 89 -3.34 0.51 4.67
C LEU A 89 -3.21 -0.40 3.44
N GLU A 90 -4.31 -0.75 2.82
CA GLU A 90 -4.25 -1.43 1.52
C GLU A 90 -4.11 -0.39 0.41
N VAL A 91 -3.13 -0.63 -0.47
CA VAL A 91 -2.82 0.23 -1.60
C VAL A 91 -2.67 -0.59 -2.87
N SER A 92 -3.66 -0.46 -3.76
CA SER A 92 -3.51 -0.99 -5.13
C SER A 92 -2.66 -0.04 -5.95
N VAL A 93 -1.66 -0.58 -6.65
CA VAL A 93 -0.74 0.22 -7.45
C VAL A 93 -0.66 -0.25 -8.90
N ARG A 94 -0.60 0.70 -9.81
CA ARG A 94 -0.34 0.49 -11.24
C ARG A 94 0.80 1.38 -11.71
N ARG A 95 1.67 0.84 -12.53
CA ARG A 95 2.71 1.63 -13.17
C ARG A 95 2.12 2.42 -14.33
N CYS A 96 2.33 3.73 -14.36
CA CYS A 96 1.92 4.58 -15.48
C CYS A 96 3.01 4.66 -16.57
N ALA A 97 2.69 5.29 -17.71
CA ALA A 97 3.58 5.33 -18.88
C ALA A 97 4.96 5.99 -18.60
N SER A 98 5.01 6.95 -17.69
CA SER A 98 6.27 7.63 -17.31
C SER A 98 7.03 6.93 -16.16
N GLY A 99 6.51 5.82 -15.65
CA GLY A 99 7.22 4.96 -14.69
C GLY A 99 6.78 5.06 -13.24
N GLU A 100 5.99 6.07 -12.87
CA GLU A 100 5.48 6.22 -11.51
C GLU A 100 4.43 5.16 -11.18
N PHE A 101 4.41 4.72 -9.92
CA PHE A 101 3.36 3.88 -9.38
C PHE A 101 2.22 4.74 -8.84
N VAL A 102 1.08 4.66 -9.52
CA VAL A 102 -0.14 5.40 -9.17
C VAL A 102 -1.04 4.52 -8.29
N ALA A 103 -1.54 5.09 -7.20
CA ALA A 103 -2.49 4.41 -6.33
C ALA A 103 -3.87 4.43 -6.99
N ILE A 104 -4.27 3.31 -7.57
CA ILE A 104 -5.55 3.10 -8.25
C ILE A 104 -5.83 1.61 -8.39
N HIS A 105 -7.09 1.22 -8.14
CA HIS A 105 -7.52 -0.17 -8.29
C HIS A 105 -7.70 -0.56 -9.77
N ASP A 106 -8.45 0.26 -10.52
CA ASP A 106 -8.86 -0.08 -11.87
C ASP A 106 -7.75 0.21 -12.90
N TRP A 107 -7.82 -0.44 -14.02
CA TRP A 107 -6.89 -0.23 -15.13
C TRP A 107 -7.14 1.06 -15.92
N LYS A 108 -8.33 1.67 -15.71
CA LYS A 108 -8.79 2.92 -16.32
C LYS A 108 -9.28 3.91 -15.27
N THR A 109 -9.33 5.17 -15.64
CA THR A 109 -9.81 6.26 -14.77
C THR A 109 -11.34 6.38 -14.73
N THR A 110 -12.07 5.73 -15.62
CA THR A 110 -13.51 5.93 -15.89
C THR A 110 -14.39 5.90 -14.64
N ARG A 111 -14.16 4.96 -13.72
CA ARG A 111 -14.97 4.82 -12.49
C ARG A 111 -14.63 5.90 -11.46
N THR A 112 -13.37 6.26 -11.33
CA THR A 112 -12.89 7.19 -10.28
C THR A 112 -12.93 8.64 -10.72
N VAL A 113 -12.87 8.90 -12.05
CA VAL A 113 -12.97 10.23 -12.65
C VAL A 113 -13.96 10.17 -13.81
N PRO A 114 -15.27 10.32 -13.55
CA PRO A 114 -16.30 10.28 -14.58
C PRO A 114 -16.01 11.24 -15.74
N GLY A 115 -16.28 10.79 -16.96
CA GLY A 115 -16.01 11.57 -18.18
C GLY A 115 -14.58 11.42 -18.72
N THR A 116 -13.74 10.57 -18.11
CA THR A 116 -12.41 10.22 -18.60
C THR A 116 -12.30 8.72 -18.90
N ASP A 117 -11.38 8.33 -19.78
CA ASP A 117 -11.11 6.92 -20.15
C ASP A 117 -9.60 6.68 -20.35
N TYR A 118 -8.78 7.20 -19.46
CA TYR A 118 -7.33 7.00 -19.55
C TYR A 118 -6.94 5.61 -19.02
N GLN A 119 -6.23 4.85 -19.84
CA GLN A 119 -5.58 3.62 -19.45
C GLN A 119 -4.28 3.97 -18.70
N ILE A 120 -4.12 3.50 -17.47
CA ILE A 120 -3.04 3.94 -16.58
C ILE A 120 -1.67 3.67 -17.19
N TRP A 121 -1.41 2.46 -17.72
CA TRP A 121 -0.10 2.10 -18.29
C TRP A 121 0.28 2.87 -19.56
N ASN A 122 -0.71 3.43 -20.28
CA ASN A 122 -0.51 4.22 -21.52
C ASN A 122 -0.50 5.73 -21.26
N THR A 123 -0.75 6.17 -20.04
CA THR A 123 -0.93 7.59 -19.70
C THR A 123 0.20 8.05 -18.79
N PRO A 124 0.94 9.12 -19.14
CA PRO A 124 2.01 9.62 -18.30
C PRO A 124 1.46 10.32 -17.05
N TRP A 125 2.25 10.35 -15.97
CA TRP A 125 1.89 11.02 -14.74
C TRP A 125 1.54 12.50 -14.92
N SER A 126 2.20 13.19 -15.83
CA SER A 126 1.91 14.59 -16.17
C SER A 126 0.46 14.84 -16.62
N THR A 127 -0.21 13.80 -17.14
CA THR A 127 -1.64 13.82 -17.47
C THR A 127 -2.48 13.36 -16.27
N LEU A 128 -2.14 12.22 -15.65
CA LEU A 128 -2.90 11.66 -14.53
C LEU A 128 -2.94 12.60 -13.33
N SER A 129 -1.86 13.33 -13.06
CA SER A 129 -1.77 14.29 -11.95
C SER A 129 -2.73 15.48 -12.06
N LYS A 130 -3.25 15.75 -13.24
CA LYS A 130 -4.24 16.82 -13.49
C LYS A 130 -5.67 16.37 -13.23
N LEU A 131 -5.90 15.07 -13.19
CA LEU A 131 -7.23 14.51 -12.94
C LEU A 131 -7.59 14.67 -11.46
N ARG A 132 -8.89 14.80 -11.21
CA ARG A 132 -9.44 14.96 -9.86
C ARG A 132 -10.50 13.91 -9.62
N GLN A 133 -10.31 13.12 -8.59
CA GLN A 133 -11.39 12.39 -7.92
C GLN A 133 -12.22 13.39 -7.09
N ALA A 134 -13.38 12.97 -6.57
CA ALA A 134 -14.26 13.87 -5.82
C ALA A 134 -13.57 14.61 -4.64
N SER A 135 -12.53 14.05 -4.03
CA SER A 135 -11.83 14.64 -2.88
C SER A 135 -10.38 15.03 -3.15
N GLY A 136 -9.94 15.07 -4.42
CA GLY A 136 -8.58 15.52 -4.72
C GLY A 136 -7.89 14.77 -5.85
N PRO A 137 -6.59 15.02 -6.06
CA PRO A 137 -5.80 14.38 -7.10
C PRO A 137 -5.54 12.90 -6.77
N PHE A 138 -5.14 12.12 -7.78
CA PHE A 138 -4.51 10.84 -7.56
C PHE A 138 -3.24 11.01 -6.73
N LEU A 139 -2.92 9.99 -5.94
CA LEU A 139 -1.63 9.87 -5.25
C LEU A 139 -0.74 8.86 -5.98
N ARG A 140 0.55 9.13 -5.97
CA ARG A 140 1.56 8.10 -6.26
C ARG A 140 1.85 7.31 -5.00
N LEU A 141 2.43 6.13 -5.15
CA LEU A 141 2.94 5.36 -4.02
C LEU A 141 3.97 6.16 -3.22
N SER A 142 4.83 6.95 -3.89
CA SER A 142 5.78 7.85 -3.22
C SER A 142 5.10 8.89 -2.33
N ASP A 143 3.98 9.45 -2.79
CA ASP A 143 3.23 10.44 -2.01
C ASP A 143 2.62 9.81 -0.74
N ILE A 144 2.27 8.53 -0.78
CA ILE A 144 1.76 7.77 0.37
C ILE A 144 2.91 7.42 1.32
N VAL A 145 4.02 6.87 0.82
CA VAL A 145 5.19 6.49 1.63
C VAL A 145 5.76 7.68 2.41
N GLU A 146 5.80 8.88 1.81
CA GLU A 146 6.26 10.09 2.47
C GLU A 146 5.37 10.56 3.63
N ARG A 147 4.11 10.12 3.68
CA ARG A 147 3.10 10.60 4.64
C ARG A 147 2.78 9.61 5.76
N ILE A 148 3.10 8.34 5.57
CA ILE A 148 2.78 7.33 6.59
C ILE A 148 3.81 7.33 7.71
N PRO A 149 3.39 7.19 8.98
CA PRO A 149 4.27 6.95 10.11
C PRO A 149 5.09 5.66 9.95
N ASP A 150 6.23 5.58 10.65
CA ASP A 150 7.15 4.44 10.58
C ASP A 150 6.58 3.13 11.13
N ASP A 151 5.51 3.18 11.90
CA ASP A 151 4.80 2.00 12.45
C ASP A 151 3.61 1.55 11.60
N VAL A 152 3.36 2.19 10.44
CA VAL A 152 2.27 1.85 9.53
C VAL A 152 2.75 0.93 8.41
N VAL A 153 2.01 -0.15 8.20
CA VAL A 153 2.24 -1.18 7.18
C VAL A 153 1.47 -0.86 5.90
N LEU A 154 2.05 -1.13 4.75
CA LEU A 154 1.37 -1.11 3.46
C LEU A 154 1.05 -2.54 2.99
N ALA A 155 -0.23 -2.86 2.83
CA ALA A 155 -0.66 -4.07 2.11
C ALA A 155 -0.73 -3.72 0.61
N ILE A 156 0.36 -3.98 -0.11
CA ILE A 156 0.52 -3.61 -1.52
C ILE A 156 -0.12 -4.65 -2.43
N ASP A 157 -1.03 -4.17 -3.28
CA ASP A 157 -1.72 -4.95 -4.30
C ASP A 157 -1.26 -4.47 -5.69
N HIS A 158 -0.22 -5.12 -6.23
CA HIS A 158 0.28 -4.79 -7.56
C HIS A 158 -0.69 -5.26 -8.64
N LYS A 159 -1.34 -4.32 -9.28
CA LYS A 159 -2.30 -4.57 -10.36
C LYS A 159 -1.60 -4.72 -11.71
N THR A 160 -2.00 -5.72 -12.46
CA THR A 160 -1.46 -6.02 -13.79
C THR A 160 -2.25 -5.35 -14.91
N THR A 161 -1.69 -5.35 -16.11
CA THR A 161 -2.35 -4.86 -17.32
C THR A 161 -3.37 -5.85 -17.87
N SER A 162 -3.13 -7.15 -17.62
CA SER A 162 -3.98 -8.27 -18.03
C SER A 162 -4.96 -8.67 -16.91
N SER A 163 -5.59 -9.82 -17.04
CA SER A 163 -6.43 -10.37 -15.97
C SER A 163 -5.61 -10.59 -14.69
N GLN A 164 -6.29 -10.58 -13.56
CA GLN A 164 -5.67 -10.69 -12.24
C GLN A 164 -4.83 -11.96 -12.04
N ASP A 165 -5.08 -12.98 -12.85
CA ASP A 165 -4.54 -14.33 -12.68
C ASP A 165 -3.29 -14.60 -13.54
N GLN A 166 -3.02 -13.77 -14.55
CA GLN A 166 -1.90 -13.96 -15.47
C GLN A 166 -1.07 -12.70 -15.61
N ARG A 167 0.24 -12.86 -15.46
CA ARG A 167 1.22 -11.76 -15.64
C ARG A 167 1.95 -11.96 -16.94
N ASN A 168 1.87 -10.97 -17.82
CA ASN A 168 2.69 -10.91 -19.03
C ASN A 168 4.11 -10.39 -18.71
N PRO A 169 5.07 -10.43 -19.65
CA PRO A 169 6.42 -9.93 -19.41
C PRO A 169 6.48 -8.47 -18.95
N GLY A 170 5.58 -7.61 -19.42
CA GLY A 170 5.51 -6.20 -18.99
C GLY A 170 5.03 -6.07 -17.54
N ASP A 171 4.11 -6.91 -17.08
CA ASP A 171 3.67 -6.97 -15.69
C ASP A 171 4.79 -7.43 -14.77
N LEU A 172 5.59 -8.43 -15.19
CA LEU A 172 6.76 -8.89 -14.44
C LEU A 172 7.83 -7.82 -14.33
N ALA A 173 8.12 -7.09 -15.40
CA ALA A 173 9.05 -5.98 -15.37
C ALA A 173 8.56 -4.83 -14.46
N SER A 174 7.27 -4.53 -14.48
CA SER A 174 6.66 -3.56 -13.57
C SER A 174 6.75 -4.01 -12.10
N GLU A 175 6.61 -5.31 -11.84
CA GLU A 175 6.74 -5.88 -10.51
C GLU A 175 8.17 -5.79 -9.98
N ASP A 176 9.18 -6.08 -10.81
CA ASP A 176 10.59 -5.90 -10.44
C ASP A 176 10.90 -4.45 -10.09
N GLN A 177 10.43 -3.51 -10.90
CA GLN A 177 10.59 -2.08 -10.62
C GLN A 177 9.87 -1.64 -9.34
N LEU A 178 8.74 -2.26 -9.00
CA LEU A 178 8.05 -2.01 -7.73
C LEU A 178 8.86 -2.53 -6.54
N PHE A 179 9.44 -3.73 -6.64
CA PHE A 179 10.35 -4.24 -5.60
C PHE A 179 11.55 -3.32 -5.41
N ASP A 180 12.23 -2.90 -6.50
CA ASP A 180 13.37 -1.98 -6.44
C ASP A 180 12.99 -0.62 -5.82
N TYR A 181 11.79 -0.12 -6.15
CA TYR A 181 11.26 1.09 -5.54
C TYR A 181 11.06 0.91 -4.03
N LEU A 182 10.43 -0.18 -3.60
CA LEU A 182 10.17 -0.47 -2.19
C LEU A 182 11.47 -0.64 -1.41
N ASP A 183 12.47 -1.34 -1.97
CA ASP A 183 13.80 -1.46 -1.38
C ASP A 183 14.43 -0.09 -1.12
N THR A 184 14.35 0.80 -2.11
CA THR A 184 14.86 2.17 -1.97
C THR A 184 14.07 2.97 -0.93
N ALA A 185 12.75 2.91 -0.98
CA ALA A 185 11.86 3.69 -0.15
C ALA A 185 11.94 3.32 1.34
N PHE A 186 12.17 2.04 1.63
CA PHE A 186 12.26 1.49 3.00
C PHE A 186 13.68 1.13 3.44
N GLY A 187 14.69 1.70 2.78
CA GLY A 187 16.10 1.59 3.21
C GLY A 187 16.68 0.17 3.17
N GLY A 188 16.24 -0.65 2.21
CA GLY A 188 16.68 -2.03 2.02
C GLY A 188 15.94 -3.06 2.87
N HIS A 189 14.92 -2.65 3.63
CA HIS A 189 14.14 -3.54 4.50
C HIS A 189 12.62 -3.37 4.32
N PRO A 190 12.10 -3.43 3.07
CA PRO A 190 10.67 -3.25 2.81
C PRO A 190 9.81 -4.35 3.43
N GLU A 191 10.36 -5.55 3.65
CA GLU A 191 9.67 -6.69 4.29
C GLU A 191 9.16 -6.37 5.69
N ARG A 192 9.76 -5.39 6.38
CA ARG A 192 9.34 -4.94 7.71
C ARG A 192 8.16 -3.97 7.70
N ARG A 193 7.80 -3.44 6.53
CA ARG A 193 6.80 -2.40 6.35
C ARG A 193 5.73 -2.74 5.31
N VAL A 194 5.94 -3.81 4.53
CA VAL A 194 5.08 -4.17 3.41
C VAL A 194 4.62 -5.62 3.51
N ILE A 195 3.31 -5.82 3.36
CA ILE A 195 2.69 -7.12 3.10
C ILE A 195 2.36 -7.16 1.60
N TRP A 196 2.80 -8.23 0.91
CA TRP A 196 2.48 -8.44 -0.49
C TRP A 196 1.12 -9.11 -0.63
N LYS A 197 0.13 -8.34 -1.07
CA LYS A 197 -1.26 -8.76 -1.21
C LYS A 197 -1.58 -9.01 -2.67
N ILE A 198 -2.16 -10.18 -2.99
CA ILE A 198 -2.56 -10.55 -4.34
C ILE A 198 -3.66 -11.62 -4.31
N PHE A 199 -4.38 -11.82 -5.41
CA PHE A 199 -5.24 -13.00 -5.55
C PHE A 199 -4.42 -14.29 -5.50
N ALA A 200 -5.00 -15.36 -4.89
CA ALA A 200 -4.30 -16.62 -4.66
C ALA A 200 -3.80 -17.30 -5.94
N LYS A 201 -4.45 -17.05 -7.06
CA LYS A 201 -4.00 -17.51 -8.40
C LYS A 201 -2.81 -16.74 -8.95
N GLY A 202 -2.46 -15.59 -8.33
CA GLY A 202 -1.36 -14.79 -8.79
C GLY A 202 0.00 -15.46 -8.57
N THR A 203 0.90 -15.34 -9.52
CA THR A 203 2.21 -16.02 -9.51
C THR A 203 3.29 -15.23 -8.76
N SER A 204 3.01 -14.02 -8.28
CA SER A 204 4.03 -13.18 -7.64
C SER A 204 4.32 -13.50 -6.19
N ALA A 205 3.51 -14.33 -5.53
CA ALA A 205 3.71 -14.68 -4.12
C ALA A 205 5.09 -15.32 -3.86
N ALA A 206 5.51 -16.27 -4.70
CA ALA A 206 6.82 -16.90 -4.56
C ALA A 206 7.98 -15.89 -4.72
N ARG A 207 7.86 -14.93 -5.63
CA ARG A 207 8.84 -13.86 -5.85
C ARG A 207 8.91 -12.90 -4.65
N ALA A 208 7.77 -12.55 -4.08
CA ALA A 208 7.68 -11.73 -2.88
C ALA A 208 8.29 -12.47 -1.67
N LYS A 209 7.95 -13.74 -1.47
CA LYS A 209 8.53 -14.57 -0.40
C LYS A 209 10.05 -14.70 -0.51
N ALA A 210 10.59 -14.87 -1.72
CA ALA A 210 12.04 -14.92 -1.94
C ALA A 210 12.76 -13.62 -1.54
N ARG A 211 12.02 -12.51 -1.40
CA ARG A 211 12.48 -11.21 -0.90
C ARG A 211 12.12 -10.94 0.57
N GLY A 212 11.60 -11.94 1.27
CA GLY A 212 11.27 -11.85 2.69
C GLY A 212 9.90 -11.24 3.02
N TYR A 213 9.10 -10.85 2.03
CA TYR A 213 7.77 -10.28 2.31
C TYR A 213 6.82 -11.32 2.91
N ARG A 214 6.01 -10.90 3.87
CA ARG A 214 4.77 -11.61 4.22
C ARG A 214 3.77 -11.50 3.08
N THR A 215 3.08 -12.59 2.77
CA THR A 215 2.15 -12.69 1.65
C THR A 215 0.72 -12.81 2.15
N MET A 216 -0.21 -12.12 1.48
CA MET A 216 -1.64 -12.17 1.76
C MET A 216 -2.40 -12.59 0.51
N ALA A 217 -3.05 -13.76 0.58
CA ALA A 217 -3.94 -14.22 -0.48
C ALA A 217 -5.31 -13.57 -0.36
N MET A 218 -5.87 -13.15 -1.49
CA MET A 218 -7.31 -12.90 -1.62
C MET A 218 -7.94 -14.06 -2.38
N LEU A 219 -9.03 -14.60 -1.87
CA LEU A 219 -9.74 -15.77 -2.41
C LEU A 219 -11.23 -15.48 -2.56
N TYR A 220 -11.82 -16.02 -3.59
CA TYR A 220 -13.26 -16.22 -3.65
C TYR A 220 -13.65 -17.54 -2.99
N PRO A 221 -14.89 -17.68 -2.45
CA PRO A 221 -15.34 -18.92 -1.82
C PRO A 221 -15.13 -20.17 -2.67
N SER A 222 -15.37 -20.08 -3.98
CA SER A 222 -15.19 -21.17 -4.94
C SER A 222 -13.74 -21.59 -5.18
N GLU A 223 -12.77 -20.84 -4.73
CA GLU A 223 -11.35 -21.08 -4.97
C GLU A 223 -10.67 -21.85 -3.82
N VAL A 224 -11.28 -21.86 -2.65
CA VAL A 224 -10.68 -22.40 -1.42
C VAL A 224 -10.27 -23.87 -1.56
N ALA A 225 -11.13 -24.69 -2.15
CA ALA A 225 -10.86 -26.13 -2.30
C ALA A 225 -9.67 -26.44 -3.23
N ALA A 226 -9.35 -25.54 -4.16
CA ALA A 226 -8.28 -25.72 -5.14
C ALA A 226 -7.01 -24.94 -4.82
N ALA A 227 -7.05 -24.03 -3.84
CA ALA A 227 -5.94 -23.16 -3.51
C ALA A 227 -4.88 -23.86 -2.69
N ASP A 228 -3.62 -23.74 -3.10
CA ASP A 228 -2.48 -24.09 -2.23
C ASP A 228 -2.27 -22.98 -1.19
N LEU A 229 -2.84 -23.18 -0.01
CA LEU A 229 -2.74 -22.21 1.08
C LEU A 229 -1.36 -22.21 1.76
N SER A 230 -0.50 -23.19 1.48
CA SER A 230 0.83 -23.30 2.11
C SER A 230 1.75 -22.14 1.79
N GLN A 231 1.53 -21.48 0.65
CA GLN A 231 2.33 -20.37 0.16
C GLN A 231 1.98 -19.02 0.80
N TRP A 232 0.93 -18.95 1.61
CA TRP A 232 0.41 -17.68 2.11
C TRP A 232 0.56 -17.56 3.62
N ASP A 233 0.93 -16.37 4.09
CA ASP A 233 1.07 -16.07 5.50
C ASP A 233 -0.25 -15.56 6.10
N VAL A 234 -1.09 -14.91 5.29
CA VAL A 234 -2.44 -14.43 5.66
C VAL A 234 -3.40 -14.80 4.55
N ILE A 235 -4.63 -15.17 4.90
CA ILE A 235 -5.66 -15.54 3.94
C ILE A 235 -6.85 -14.61 4.08
N GLY A 236 -7.24 -13.97 2.96
CA GLY A 236 -8.39 -13.07 2.89
C GLY A 236 -9.62 -13.77 2.31
N MET A 237 -10.77 -13.59 2.97
CA MET A 237 -12.06 -14.15 2.55
C MET A 237 -13.19 -13.15 2.75
N GLU A 238 -14.21 -13.22 1.91
CA GLU A 238 -15.43 -12.44 2.10
C GLU A 238 -16.07 -12.78 3.45
N TRP A 239 -16.42 -11.74 4.22
CA TRP A 239 -17.08 -11.90 5.52
C TRP A 239 -18.41 -12.68 5.43
N SER A 240 -19.11 -12.57 4.28
CA SER A 240 -20.38 -13.22 3.98
C SER A 240 -20.27 -14.70 3.58
N ALA A 241 -19.06 -15.19 3.27
CA ALA A 241 -18.86 -16.59 2.89
C ALA A 241 -19.42 -17.56 3.96
N GLY A 242 -19.86 -18.73 3.51
CA GLY A 242 -20.46 -19.77 4.36
C GLY A 242 -19.52 -20.27 5.45
N ALA A 243 -20.08 -20.86 6.50
CA ALA A 243 -19.31 -21.39 7.62
C ALA A 243 -18.36 -22.51 7.20
N ASP A 244 -18.74 -23.34 6.23
CA ASP A 244 -17.91 -24.40 5.64
C ASP A 244 -16.63 -23.83 5.03
N VAL A 245 -16.73 -22.74 4.28
CA VAL A 245 -15.59 -22.03 3.68
C VAL A 245 -14.67 -21.50 4.77
N TRP A 246 -15.23 -20.82 5.80
CA TRP A 246 -14.45 -20.29 6.91
C TRP A 246 -13.77 -21.41 7.71
N ASN A 247 -14.46 -22.52 7.98
CA ASN A 247 -13.87 -23.66 8.68
C ASN A 247 -12.68 -24.27 7.89
N ALA A 248 -12.80 -24.38 6.57
CA ALA A 248 -11.71 -24.85 5.73
C ALA A 248 -10.47 -23.92 5.79
N LEU A 249 -10.68 -22.61 5.83
CA LEU A 249 -9.57 -21.65 5.97
C LEU A 249 -8.93 -21.72 7.35
N LEU A 250 -9.74 -21.76 8.42
CA LEU A 250 -9.25 -21.85 9.79
C LEU A 250 -8.46 -23.13 10.06
N ALA A 251 -8.81 -24.24 9.40
CA ALA A 251 -8.07 -25.49 9.47
C ALA A 251 -6.63 -25.37 8.95
N SER A 252 -6.32 -24.35 8.15
CA SER A 252 -4.95 -24.07 7.71
C SER A 252 -4.03 -23.57 8.82
N GLY A 253 -4.59 -23.15 9.97
CA GLY A 253 -3.87 -22.54 11.10
C GLY A 253 -3.30 -21.13 10.82
N ARG A 254 -3.62 -20.54 9.69
CA ARG A 254 -3.09 -19.23 9.27
C ARG A 254 -3.98 -18.08 9.73
N PRO A 255 -3.43 -16.89 10.01
CA PRO A 255 -4.22 -15.69 10.19
C PRO A 255 -5.18 -15.48 9.01
N THR A 256 -6.46 -15.25 9.32
CA THR A 256 -7.49 -14.99 8.31
C THR A 256 -8.03 -13.59 8.45
N ILE A 257 -8.20 -12.88 7.32
CA ILE A 257 -8.76 -11.54 7.27
C ILE A 257 -10.08 -11.52 6.52
N ALA A 258 -11.12 -10.99 7.17
CA ALA A 258 -12.42 -10.81 6.53
C ALA A 258 -12.47 -9.51 5.71
N HIS A 259 -12.99 -9.55 4.50
CA HIS A 259 -13.16 -8.40 3.63
C HIS A 259 -14.52 -8.42 2.92
N ILE A 260 -15.10 -7.34 2.50
CA ILE A 260 -14.81 -5.96 2.83
C ILE A 260 -15.81 -5.55 3.89
N ILE A 261 -15.34 -5.05 5.02
CA ILE A 261 -16.16 -4.70 6.18
C ILE A 261 -16.53 -3.22 6.10
N VAL A 262 -17.84 -2.91 6.22
CA VAL A 262 -18.33 -1.52 6.14
C VAL A 262 -19.15 -1.08 7.36
N ASN A 263 -19.46 -2.01 8.28
CA ASN A 263 -20.17 -1.70 9.51
C ASN A 263 -19.85 -2.74 10.61
N GLU A 264 -20.22 -2.38 11.85
CA GLU A 264 -19.94 -3.19 13.03
C GLU A 264 -20.62 -4.57 12.99
N ALA A 265 -21.83 -4.69 12.44
CA ALA A 265 -22.52 -5.98 12.36
C ALA A 265 -21.76 -6.99 11.49
N GLN A 266 -21.17 -6.53 10.37
CA GLN A 266 -20.32 -7.37 9.54
C GLN A 266 -19.01 -7.73 10.24
N ALA A 267 -18.42 -6.80 10.99
CA ALA A 267 -17.22 -7.04 11.78
C ALA A 267 -17.47 -8.14 12.83
N GLN A 268 -18.54 -8.03 13.59
CA GLN A 268 -18.94 -9.02 14.60
C GLN A 268 -19.21 -10.40 13.98
N GLN A 269 -19.90 -10.46 12.84
CA GLN A 269 -20.14 -11.72 12.13
C GLN A 269 -18.83 -12.38 11.66
N ALA A 270 -17.90 -11.59 11.13
CA ALA A 270 -16.60 -12.07 10.69
C ALA A 270 -15.78 -12.63 11.87
N LEU A 271 -15.73 -11.90 12.98
CA LEU A 271 -15.03 -12.31 14.20
C LEU A 271 -15.66 -13.58 14.81
N ALA A 272 -17.00 -13.67 14.80
CA ALA A 272 -17.70 -14.87 15.26
C ALA A 272 -17.42 -16.12 14.40
N LYS A 273 -17.06 -15.94 13.13
CA LYS A 273 -16.58 -17.01 12.25
C LYS A 273 -15.10 -17.36 12.46
N GLY A 274 -14.39 -16.65 13.33
CA GLY A 274 -12.98 -16.90 13.64
C GLY A 274 -11.98 -16.04 12.82
N ALA A 275 -12.43 -14.99 12.16
CA ALA A 275 -11.51 -14.05 11.52
C ALA A 275 -10.56 -13.43 12.56
N THR A 276 -9.29 -13.39 12.24
CA THR A 276 -8.25 -12.78 13.09
C THR A 276 -7.89 -11.36 12.67
N GLY A 277 -8.41 -10.93 11.52
CA GLY A 277 -8.23 -9.58 10.98
C GLY A 277 -9.45 -9.09 10.21
N LEU A 278 -9.59 -7.78 10.08
CA LEU A 278 -10.68 -7.11 9.39
C LEU A 278 -10.13 -6.12 8.37
N MET A 279 -10.54 -6.25 7.11
CA MET A 279 -10.25 -5.30 6.06
C MET A 279 -11.44 -4.34 5.94
N ALA A 280 -11.32 -3.18 6.59
CA ALA A 280 -12.41 -2.22 6.75
C ALA A 280 -12.33 -1.10 5.72
N SER A 281 -13.46 -0.76 5.13
CA SER A 281 -13.58 0.26 4.08
C SER A 281 -14.30 1.53 4.56
N TYR A 282 -14.69 1.56 5.84
CA TYR A 282 -15.45 2.64 6.47
C TYR A 282 -14.82 3.02 7.82
N PRO A 283 -13.71 3.81 7.80
CA PRO A 283 -12.91 4.11 8.99
C PRO A 283 -13.65 4.73 10.17
N SER A 284 -14.72 5.51 9.93
CA SER A 284 -15.51 6.09 11.03
C SER A 284 -16.42 5.09 11.76
N ARG A 285 -16.58 3.88 11.21
CA ARG A 285 -17.51 2.86 11.76
C ARG A 285 -16.82 1.60 12.22
N VAL A 286 -15.73 1.22 11.54
CA VAL A 286 -14.98 -0.01 11.83
C VAL A 286 -13.51 0.33 11.83
N HIS A 287 -12.92 0.36 12.99
CA HIS A 287 -11.51 0.76 13.24
C HIS A 287 -10.95 0.02 14.46
N PRO A 288 -9.63 0.03 14.67
CA PRO A 288 -8.98 -0.55 15.84
C PRO A 288 -9.53 -0.06 17.17
#